data_9a5d0ad3d147056b4b915ab439dd27f0
#
_entry.id   9a5d0ad3d147056b4b915ab439dd27f0
#
_cell.length_a   1.000
_cell.length_b   1.000
_cell.length_c   1.000
_cell.angle_alpha   90.00
_cell.angle_beta   90.00
_cell.angle_gamma   90.00
#
_symmetry.space_group_name_H-M   'P 1'
#
loop_
_entity.id
_entity.type
_entity.pdbx_description
1 polymer ?
#
loop_
_entity_poly.entity_id
_entity_poly.type
_entity_poly.pdbx_seq_one_letter_code
_entity_poly.pdbx_strand_id
1 'polypeptide(L)'
;SFDEVTTPDEVAEVVALFAEARGRKPKVARSHAPSTLPEALRRTSPILIEEVFRSHRSESALMRYIKRLEHRDISLADSMISLGSCTMKLNAAALMQPLSLAGFQNMHPFAPVEQAEGYMELIAALERDLATITGLAACSLQPNSGAAGEYAGLMVIRAYHQSKGQGYRNVILIPASAHGTNPASAAMAGMKIVTVACDAKGNIDVDDLKTKAEEHASELCGLMVTYPSTHGVFES
;
A
#
# COMPACT_ATOMS: atom_id res chain seq x y z
N SER A 1 9.61 -12.71 19.97
CA SER A 1 8.15 -12.55 20.16
C SER A 1 7.44 -13.78 19.62
N PHE A 2 6.26 -14.04 20.13
CA PHE A 2 5.37 -15.07 19.62
C PHE A 2 4.20 -14.40 18.91
N ASP A 3 3.65 -15.05 17.93
CA ASP A 3 2.52 -14.60 17.14
C ASP A 3 1.48 -15.72 16.93
N GLU A 4 0.47 -15.50 16.13
CA GLU A 4 -0.63 -16.43 15.87
C GLU A 4 -0.22 -17.70 15.09
N VAL A 5 0.94 -17.70 14.45
CA VAL A 5 1.47 -18.88 13.73
C VAL A 5 2.48 -19.67 14.57
N THR A 6 2.87 -19.16 15.73
CA THR A 6 3.81 -19.84 16.64
C THR A 6 3.21 -21.14 17.18
N THR A 7 3.89 -22.24 16.94
CA THR A 7 3.42 -23.56 17.38
C THR A 7 3.82 -23.88 18.82
N PRO A 8 3.09 -24.79 19.49
CA PRO A 8 3.48 -25.28 20.81
C PRO A 8 4.86 -25.94 20.86
N ASP A 9 5.31 -26.54 19.75
CA ASP A 9 6.61 -27.19 19.66
C ASP A 9 7.74 -26.14 19.59
N GLU A 10 7.58 -25.04 18.86
CA GLU A 10 8.51 -23.91 18.86
C GLU A 10 8.65 -23.28 20.25
N VAL A 11 7.53 -23.12 20.98
CA VAL A 11 7.55 -22.65 22.37
C VAL A 11 8.33 -23.62 23.26
N ALA A 12 8.13 -24.93 23.07
CA ALA A 12 8.84 -25.94 23.81
C ALA A 12 10.35 -25.91 23.53
N GLU A 13 10.75 -25.70 22.31
CA GLU A 13 12.15 -25.57 21.90
C GLU A 13 12.81 -24.36 22.56
N VAL A 14 12.18 -23.19 22.50
CA VAL A 14 12.66 -21.97 23.17
C VAL A 14 12.83 -22.19 24.67
N VAL A 15 11.83 -22.81 25.32
CA VAL A 15 11.92 -23.15 26.76
C VAL A 15 13.07 -24.10 27.04
N ALA A 16 13.31 -25.07 26.16
CA ALA A 16 14.42 -26.00 26.29
C ALA A 16 15.78 -25.31 26.20
N LEU A 17 15.98 -24.41 25.26
CA LEU A 17 17.20 -23.61 25.09
C LEU A 17 17.52 -22.78 26.34
N PHE A 18 16.51 -22.09 26.89
CA PHE A 18 16.69 -21.32 28.13
C PHE A 18 16.96 -22.19 29.36
N ALA A 19 16.36 -23.38 29.42
CA ALA A 19 16.61 -24.33 30.50
C ALA A 19 18.03 -24.88 30.44
N GLU A 20 18.52 -25.27 29.25
CA GLU A 20 19.86 -25.74 29.00
C GLU A 20 20.89 -24.67 29.37
N ALA A 21 20.71 -23.43 28.92
CA ALA A 21 21.59 -22.31 29.26
C ALA A 21 21.73 -22.07 30.77
N ARG A 22 20.72 -22.53 31.55
CA ARG A 22 20.71 -22.45 33.02
C ARG A 22 21.06 -23.78 33.73
N GLY A 23 21.46 -24.78 32.98
CA GLY A 23 21.76 -26.13 33.53
C GLY A 23 20.54 -26.80 34.17
N ARG A 24 19.33 -26.51 33.70
CA ARG A 24 18.06 -27.05 34.21
C ARG A 24 17.38 -27.94 33.18
N LYS A 25 16.57 -28.90 33.64
CA LYS A 25 15.72 -29.68 32.75
C LYS A 25 14.51 -28.83 32.33
N PRO A 26 14.12 -28.78 31.04
CA PRO A 26 12.95 -28.03 30.61
C PRO A 26 11.68 -28.58 31.24
N LYS A 27 10.87 -27.71 31.79
CA LYS A 27 9.49 -28.03 32.19
C LYS A 27 8.55 -27.31 31.24
N VAL A 28 8.08 -27.99 30.22
CA VAL A 28 7.02 -27.49 29.35
C VAL A 28 5.69 -27.92 29.94
N ALA A 29 4.98 -27.02 30.56
CA ALA A 29 3.59 -27.27 30.95
C ALA A 29 2.71 -27.15 29.72
N ARG A 30 2.20 -28.25 29.21
CA ARG A 30 1.11 -28.27 28.22
C ARG A 30 -0.21 -27.93 28.92
N SER A 31 -0.34 -26.77 29.53
CA SER A 31 -1.60 -26.31 30.03
C SER A 31 -2.17 -25.26 29.12
N HIS A 32 -3.40 -25.45 28.67
CA HIS A 32 -4.21 -24.33 28.20
C HIS A 32 -4.35 -23.37 29.38
N ALA A 33 -3.53 -22.33 29.43
CA ALA A 33 -3.74 -21.28 30.40
C ALA A 33 -5.19 -20.78 30.27
N PRO A 34 -5.93 -20.63 31.38
CA PRO A 34 -7.26 -20.06 31.29
C PRO A 34 -7.14 -18.68 30.60
N SER A 35 -8.09 -18.36 29.74
CA SER A 35 -8.12 -17.05 29.05
C SER A 35 -7.94 -15.93 30.08
N THR A 36 -6.94 -15.10 29.87
CA THR A 36 -6.68 -13.91 30.70
C THR A 36 -7.63 -12.75 30.42
N LEU A 37 -8.55 -12.92 29.44
CA LEU A 37 -9.53 -11.90 29.12
C LEU A 37 -10.53 -11.77 30.27
N PRO A 38 -10.73 -10.56 30.81
CA PRO A 38 -11.79 -10.30 31.79
C PRO A 38 -13.15 -10.79 31.26
N GLU A 39 -13.98 -11.33 32.12
CA GLU A 39 -15.28 -11.90 31.75
C GLU A 39 -16.17 -10.86 31.03
N ALA A 40 -16.12 -9.61 31.47
CA ALA A 40 -16.84 -8.51 30.85
C ALA A 40 -16.42 -8.21 29.40
N LEU A 41 -15.22 -8.64 28.99
CA LEU A 41 -14.71 -8.49 27.61
C LEU A 41 -14.89 -9.76 26.77
N ARG A 42 -15.38 -10.84 27.39
CA ARG A 42 -15.66 -12.08 26.66
C ARG A 42 -16.95 -11.94 25.87
N ARG A 43 -16.90 -12.29 24.61
CA ARG A 43 -18.10 -12.37 23.78
C ARG A 43 -18.97 -13.55 24.25
N THR A 44 -20.22 -13.27 24.60
CA THR A 44 -21.23 -14.26 24.95
C THR A 44 -22.24 -14.50 23.84
N SER A 45 -22.34 -13.59 22.88
CA SER A 45 -23.25 -13.71 21.74
C SER A 45 -22.67 -14.65 20.67
N PRO A 46 -23.51 -15.38 19.92
CA PRO A 46 -23.08 -16.14 18.75
C PRO A 46 -22.44 -15.23 17.70
N ILE A 47 -21.52 -15.79 16.89
CA ILE A 47 -20.90 -15.10 15.76
C ILE A 47 -21.25 -15.82 14.48
N LEU A 48 -21.35 -15.07 13.37
CA LEU A 48 -21.54 -15.59 12.01
C LEU A 48 -22.70 -16.61 11.95
N ILE A 49 -23.87 -16.21 12.48
CA ILE A 49 -25.06 -17.06 12.56
C ILE A 49 -25.80 -17.16 11.22
N GLU A 50 -25.53 -16.26 10.29
CA GLU A 50 -26.17 -16.21 8.99
C GLU A 50 -25.85 -17.48 8.18
N GLU A 51 -26.84 -17.93 7.40
CA GLU A 51 -26.77 -19.15 6.58
C GLU A 51 -25.55 -19.17 5.65
N VAL A 52 -25.17 -18.03 5.11
CA VAL A 52 -24.04 -17.90 4.17
C VAL A 52 -22.72 -18.43 4.75
N PHE A 53 -22.50 -18.26 6.06
CA PHE A 53 -21.27 -18.73 6.72
C PHE A 53 -21.29 -20.25 7.01
N ARG A 54 -22.44 -20.93 6.77
CA ARG A 54 -22.63 -22.34 7.06
C ARG A 54 -22.86 -23.21 5.83
N SER A 55 -23.30 -22.61 4.71
CA SER A 55 -23.74 -23.34 3.54
C SER A 55 -22.63 -23.62 2.49
N HIS A 56 -21.50 -22.90 2.52
CA HIS A 56 -20.43 -23.01 1.53
C HIS A 56 -19.15 -23.60 2.13
N ARG A 57 -19.22 -24.81 2.67
CA ARG A 57 -18.14 -25.43 3.45
C ARG A 57 -17.16 -26.30 2.67
N SER A 58 -17.40 -26.58 1.41
CA SER A 58 -16.41 -27.23 0.53
C SER A 58 -15.77 -26.19 -0.37
N GLU A 59 -14.52 -26.42 -0.77
CA GLU A 59 -13.80 -25.57 -1.71
C GLU A 59 -14.63 -25.27 -2.96
N SER A 60 -15.17 -26.32 -3.59
CA SER A 60 -16.01 -26.18 -4.81
C SER A 60 -17.28 -25.35 -4.54
N ALA A 61 -17.92 -25.50 -3.39
CA ALA A 61 -19.12 -24.73 -3.05
C ALA A 61 -18.78 -23.28 -2.81
N LEU A 62 -17.66 -23.00 -2.15
CA LEU A 62 -17.17 -21.63 -1.92
C LEU A 62 -16.77 -20.95 -3.24
N MET A 63 -16.02 -21.63 -4.11
CA MET A 63 -15.63 -21.09 -5.42
C MET A 63 -16.86 -20.74 -6.27
N ARG A 64 -17.87 -21.61 -6.31
CA ARG A 64 -19.13 -21.33 -7.03
C ARG A 64 -19.90 -20.16 -6.41
N TYR A 65 -19.87 -20.02 -5.10
CA TYR A 65 -20.49 -18.90 -4.41
C TYR A 65 -19.80 -17.58 -4.75
N ILE A 66 -18.47 -17.54 -4.65
CA ILE A 66 -17.67 -16.37 -5.03
C ILE A 66 -17.94 -15.97 -6.48
N LYS A 67 -17.91 -16.94 -7.41
CA LYS A 67 -18.18 -16.66 -8.83
C LYS A 67 -19.59 -16.14 -9.08
N ARG A 68 -20.58 -16.63 -8.33
CA ARG A 68 -21.96 -16.10 -8.40
C ARG A 68 -22.07 -14.67 -7.92
N LEU A 69 -21.29 -14.27 -6.89
CA LEU A 69 -21.23 -12.87 -6.43
C LEU A 69 -20.52 -12.00 -7.45
N GLU A 70 -19.40 -12.45 -7.99
CA GLU A 70 -18.64 -11.76 -9.03
C GLU A 70 -19.51 -11.42 -10.24
N HIS A 71 -20.36 -12.36 -10.69
CA HIS A 71 -21.27 -12.15 -11.82
C HIS A 71 -22.42 -11.15 -11.55
N ARG A 72 -22.61 -10.70 -10.30
CA ARG A 72 -23.58 -9.64 -9.98
C ARG A 72 -23.02 -8.24 -10.13
N ASP A 73 -21.72 -8.16 -10.30
CA ASP A 73 -20.99 -6.91 -10.46
C ASP A 73 -20.03 -7.03 -11.66
N ILE A 74 -19.29 -5.99 -11.94
CA ILE A 74 -18.33 -5.95 -13.03
C ILE A 74 -17.05 -6.65 -12.57
N SER A 75 -16.71 -7.78 -13.21
CA SER A 75 -15.44 -8.46 -12.93
C SER A 75 -14.28 -7.78 -13.66
N LEU A 76 -13.07 -7.89 -13.13
CA LEU A 76 -11.88 -7.36 -13.77
C LEU A 76 -11.58 -8.02 -15.12
N ALA A 77 -12.06 -9.24 -15.36
CA ALA A 77 -11.92 -9.93 -16.63
C ALA A 77 -12.82 -9.35 -17.72
N ASP A 78 -13.97 -8.76 -17.34
CA ASP A 78 -15.01 -8.29 -18.25
C ASP A 78 -15.08 -6.77 -18.32
N SER A 79 -14.30 -6.05 -17.53
CA SER A 79 -14.36 -4.60 -17.42
C SER A 79 -13.24 -3.89 -18.17
N MET A 80 -13.55 -2.71 -18.70
CA MET A 80 -12.60 -1.76 -19.26
C MET A 80 -12.49 -0.52 -18.37
N ILE A 81 -12.03 -0.70 -17.14
CA ILE A 81 -11.86 0.42 -16.20
C ILE A 81 -10.56 1.14 -16.54
N SER A 82 -10.66 2.41 -16.92
CA SER A 82 -9.51 3.26 -17.29
C SER A 82 -8.64 3.60 -16.09
N LEU A 83 -9.24 3.72 -14.91
CA LEU A 83 -8.57 4.09 -13.68
C LEU A 83 -9.12 3.27 -12.51
N GLY A 84 -8.29 2.97 -11.52
CA GLY A 84 -8.71 2.32 -10.28
C GLY A 84 -7.82 1.16 -9.85
N SER A 85 -7.89 0.79 -8.58
CA SER A 85 -7.25 -0.35 -7.93
C SER A 85 -5.78 -0.54 -8.29
N CYS A 86 -4.98 0.55 -8.36
CA CYS A 86 -3.55 0.53 -8.64
C CYS A 86 -3.18 -0.27 -9.89
N THR A 87 -4.08 -0.35 -10.88
CA THR A 87 -3.88 -1.07 -12.15
C THR A 87 -3.49 -2.55 -12.02
N MET A 88 -3.76 -3.18 -10.88
CA MET A 88 -3.48 -4.60 -10.64
C MET A 88 -4.35 -5.56 -11.45
N LYS A 89 -5.15 -5.03 -12.39
CA LYS A 89 -6.06 -5.80 -13.23
C LYS A 89 -5.28 -6.70 -14.18
N LEU A 90 -5.74 -7.95 -14.29
CA LEU A 90 -5.28 -8.91 -15.27
C LEU A 90 -3.77 -9.18 -15.23
N ASN A 91 -3.13 -9.03 -14.09
CA ASN A 91 -1.78 -9.53 -13.91
C ASN A 91 -1.77 -11.05 -14.10
N ALA A 92 -0.80 -11.54 -14.85
CA ALA A 92 -0.65 -12.99 -15.04
C ALA A 92 -0.41 -13.68 -13.68
N ALA A 93 -1.16 -14.76 -13.41
CA ALA A 93 -1.01 -15.51 -12.16
C ALA A 93 0.43 -16.00 -11.94
N ALA A 94 1.16 -16.31 -13.02
CA ALA A 94 2.57 -16.69 -12.96
C ALA A 94 3.48 -15.62 -12.36
N LEU A 95 3.15 -14.33 -12.50
CA LEU A 95 3.90 -13.23 -11.90
C LEU A 95 3.70 -13.15 -10.38
N MET A 96 2.60 -13.73 -9.87
CA MET A 96 2.30 -13.78 -8.44
C MET A 96 2.91 -15.01 -7.75
N GLN A 97 3.29 -16.03 -8.52
CA GLN A 97 3.81 -17.29 -7.98
C GLN A 97 5.03 -17.13 -7.09
N PRO A 98 6.03 -16.27 -7.39
CA PRO A 98 7.19 -16.08 -6.52
C PRO A 98 6.83 -15.64 -5.09
N LEU A 99 5.69 -14.97 -4.88
CA LEU A 99 5.24 -14.55 -3.55
C LEU A 99 4.92 -15.74 -2.63
N SER A 100 4.65 -16.93 -3.19
CA SER A 100 4.37 -18.15 -2.42
C SER A 100 5.64 -18.94 -2.04
N LEU A 101 6.81 -18.53 -2.51
CA LEU A 101 8.08 -19.18 -2.16
C LEU A 101 8.43 -18.86 -0.70
N ALA A 102 8.71 -19.89 0.09
CA ALA A 102 8.97 -19.76 1.53
C ALA A 102 10.09 -18.76 1.87
N GLY A 103 11.14 -18.69 1.04
CA GLY A 103 12.23 -17.74 1.22
C GLY A 103 11.82 -16.26 1.11
N PHE A 104 10.72 -15.95 0.36
CA PHE A 104 10.16 -14.62 0.30
C PHE A 104 9.03 -14.42 1.32
N GLN A 105 8.14 -15.41 1.43
CA GLN A 105 6.93 -15.28 2.24
C GLN A 105 7.22 -15.23 3.74
N ASN A 106 8.19 -16.02 4.22
CA ASN A 106 8.46 -16.21 5.65
C ASN A 106 9.58 -15.31 6.19
N MET A 107 10.05 -14.34 5.41
CA MET A 107 11.08 -13.41 5.86
C MET A 107 10.46 -12.31 6.73
N HIS A 108 10.98 -12.14 7.95
CA HIS A 108 10.54 -11.06 8.82
C HIS A 108 11.06 -9.71 8.30
N PRO A 109 10.24 -8.64 8.32
CA PRO A 109 10.64 -7.31 7.81
C PRO A 109 11.88 -6.71 8.49
N PHE A 110 12.14 -7.10 9.73
CA PHE A 110 13.33 -6.66 10.50
C PHE A 110 14.38 -7.75 10.64
N ALA A 111 14.41 -8.73 9.73
CA ALA A 111 15.52 -9.67 9.65
C ALA A 111 16.83 -8.91 9.43
N PRO A 112 17.96 -9.37 9.99
CA PRO A 112 19.27 -8.79 9.69
C PRO A 112 19.55 -8.77 8.19
N VAL A 113 20.19 -7.70 7.71
CA VAL A 113 20.40 -7.47 6.26
C VAL A 113 21.15 -8.63 5.60
N GLU A 114 22.11 -9.23 6.32
CA GLU A 114 22.86 -10.39 5.86
C GLU A 114 22.02 -11.67 5.68
N GLN A 115 20.82 -11.71 6.25
CA GLN A 115 19.84 -12.79 6.03
C GLN A 115 18.83 -12.46 4.92
N ALA A 116 18.84 -11.25 4.41
CA ALA A 116 17.92 -10.72 3.41
C ALA A 116 18.59 -10.27 2.11
N GLU A 117 19.78 -10.80 1.80
CA GLU A 117 20.59 -10.39 0.64
C GLU A 117 19.80 -10.42 -0.68
N GLY A 118 19.01 -11.48 -0.92
CA GLY A 118 18.18 -11.58 -2.12
C GLY A 118 17.12 -10.49 -2.23
N TYR A 119 16.54 -10.05 -1.11
CA TYR A 119 15.64 -8.90 -1.09
C TYR A 119 16.37 -7.59 -1.40
N MET A 120 17.56 -7.40 -0.85
CA MET A 120 18.36 -6.21 -1.10
C MET A 120 18.79 -6.12 -2.55
N GLU A 121 19.17 -7.23 -3.17
CA GLU A 121 19.50 -7.30 -4.59
C GLU A 121 18.30 -6.96 -5.47
N LEU A 122 17.14 -7.56 -5.19
CA LEU A 122 15.87 -7.28 -5.91
C LEU A 122 15.51 -5.80 -5.83
N ILE A 123 15.53 -5.22 -4.64
CA ILE A 123 15.19 -3.81 -4.41
C ILE A 123 16.15 -2.90 -5.17
N ALA A 124 17.45 -3.12 -5.01
CA ALA A 124 18.48 -2.31 -5.67
C ALA A 124 18.43 -2.41 -7.20
N ALA A 125 18.12 -3.58 -7.75
CA ALA A 125 17.93 -3.77 -9.18
C ALA A 125 16.73 -2.99 -9.69
N LEU A 126 15.58 -3.13 -9.02
CA LEU A 126 14.35 -2.45 -9.43
C LEU A 126 14.45 -0.92 -9.29
N GLU A 127 15.10 -0.41 -8.26
CA GLU A 127 15.34 1.04 -8.10
C GLU A 127 16.20 1.59 -9.25
N ARG A 128 17.25 0.88 -9.67
CA ARG A 128 18.08 1.25 -10.83
C ARG A 128 17.28 1.24 -12.13
N ASP A 129 16.49 0.19 -12.34
CA ASP A 129 15.70 0.04 -13.56
C ASP A 129 14.65 1.15 -13.67
N LEU A 130 13.94 1.46 -12.59
CA LEU A 130 12.97 2.55 -12.54
C LEU A 130 13.62 3.92 -12.74
N ALA A 131 14.77 4.18 -12.14
CA ALA A 131 15.51 5.42 -12.36
C ALA A 131 15.93 5.56 -13.84
N THR A 132 16.38 4.46 -14.45
CA THR A 132 16.78 4.43 -15.87
C THR A 132 15.58 4.69 -16.81
N ILE A 133 14.45 4.02 -16.56
CA ILE A 133 13.23 4.15 -17.38
C ILE A 133 12.66 5.56 -17.31
N THR A 134 12.67 6.18 -16.15
CA THR A 134 12.10 7.52 -15.92
C THR A 134 13.06 8.65 -16.24
N GLY A 135 14.36 8.37 -16.35
CA GLY A 135 15.40 9.40 -16.49
C GLY A 135 15.64 10.22 -15.21
N LEU A 136 15.10 9.77 -14.08
CA LEU A 136 15.29 10.43 -12.79
C LEU A 136 16.59 9.98 -12.13
N ALA A 137 17.15 10.83 -11.24
CA ALA A 137 18.43 10.56 -10.57
C ALA A 137 18.38 9.36 -9.62
N ALA A 138 17.23 9.07 -9.02
CA ALA A 138 17.03 7.97 -8.08
C ALA A 138 15.56 7.59 -7.99
N CYS A 139 15.31 6.39 -7.48
CA CYS A 139 13.99 5.90 -7.10
C CYS A 139 14.05 5.33 -5.68
N SER A 140 12.95 5.31 -4.98
CA SER A 140 12.81 4.64 -3.68
C SER A 140 11.56 3.77 -3.68
N LEU A 141 11.71 2.53 -3.27
CA LEU A 141 10.62 1.55 -3.08
C LEU A 141 10.06 1.54 -1.65
N GLN A 142 10.43 2.51 -0.81
CA GLN A 142 9.97 2.61 0.59
C GLN A 142 8.45 2.81 0.72
N PRO A 143 7.78 3.65 -0.11
CA PRO A 143 6.33 3.83 -0.01
C PRO A 143 5.57 2.54 -0.31
N ASN A 144 4.62 2.17 0.57
CA ASN A 144 3.85 0.92 0.47
C ASN A 144 2.59 1.04 -0.39
N SER A 145 2.27 2.22 -0.91
CA SER A 145 1.09 2.46 -1.76
C SER A 145 1.29 3.67 -2.65
N GLY A 146 0.43 3.83 -3.66
CA GLY A 146 0.42 5.03 -4.49
C GLY A 146 0.25 6.31 -3.67
N ALA A 147 -0.72 6.34 -2.76
CA ALA A 147 -0.94 7.49 -1.87
C ALA A 147 0.27 7.79 -0.95
N ALA A 148 0.95 6.76 -0.45
CA ALA A 148 2.18 6.93 0.32
C ALA A 148 3.31 7.50 -0.54
N GLY A 149 3.41 7.09 -1.82
CA GLY A 149 4.35 7.63 -2.80
C GLY A 149 4.07 9.10 -3.12
N GLU A 150 2.80 9.46 -3.34
CA GLU A 150 2.37 10.85 -3.52
C GLU A 150 2.80 11.73 -2.33
N TYR A 151 2.47 11.29 -1.13
CA TYR A 151 2.82 12.01 0.09
C TYR A 151 4.34 12.14 0.27
N ALA A 152 5.09 11.07 0.03
CA ALA A 152 6.55 11.09 0.10
C ALA A 152 7.15 12.09 -0.90
N GLY A 153 6.68 12.10 -2.14
CA GLY A 153 7.10 13.06 -3.17
C GLY A 153 6.82 14.51 -2.77
N LEU A 154 5.63 14.78 -2.24
CA LEU A 154 5.26 16.11 -1.74
C LEU A 154 6.12 16.55 -0.57
N MET A 155 6.46 15.64 0.35
CA MET A 155 7.36 15.91 1.46
C MET A 155 8.78 16.21 0.98
N VAL A 156 9.26 15.54 -0.06
CA VAL A 156 10.56 15.84 -0.70
C VAL A 156 10.56 17.24 -1.31
N ILE A 157 9.51 17.61 -2.06
CA ILE A 157 9.35 18.97 -2.63
C ILE A 157 9.38 20.02 -1.50
N ARG A 158 8.62 19.78 -0.44
CA ARG A 158 8.58 20.67 0.72
C ARG A 158 9.95 20.81 1.39
N ALA A 159 10.63 19.70 1.64
CA ALA A 159 11.97 19.70 2.24
C ALA A 159 12.99 20.43 1.35
N TYR A 160 12.90 20.24 0.04
CA TYR A 160 13.73 20.98 -0.91
C TYR A 160 13.56 22.49 -0.79
N HIS A 161 12.33 23.01 -0.82
CA HIS A 161 12.08 24.44 -0.67
C HIS A 161 12.52 24.97 0.71
N GLN A 162 12.28 24.21 1.76
CA GLN A 162 12.77 24.56 3.11
C GLN A 162 14.29 24.67 3.16
N SER A 163 15.01 23.73 2.54
CA SER A 163 16.49 23.73 2.49
C SER A 163 17.07 24.94 1.74
N LYS A 164 16.27 25.56 0.86
CA LYS A 164 16.61 26.78 0.12
C LYS A 164 16.16 28.07 0.83
N GLY A 165 15.66 28.00 2.05
CA GLY A 165 15.06 29.15 2.75
C GLY A 165 13.73 29.61 2.15
N GLN A 166 13.08 28.78 1.33
CA GLN A 166 11.85 29.08 0.60
C GLN A 166 10.64 28.35 1.16
N GLY A 167 10.58 28.13 2.48
CA GLY A 167 9.48 27.41 3.12
C GLY A 167 8.09 28.04 2.94
N TYR A 168 8.03 29.27 2.44
CA TYR A 168 6.80 29.96 2.04
C TYR A 168 6.22 29.43 0.72
N ARG A 169 7.01 28.74 -0.11
CA ARG A 169 6.52 28.06 -1.32
C ARG A 169 5.77 26.80 -0.91
N ASN A 170 4.47 26.92 -0.79
CA ASN A 170 3.59 25.85 -0.35
C ASN A 170 2.30 25.73 -1.17
N VAL A 171 2.18 26.48 -2.26
CA VAL A 171 1.06 26.36 -3.20
C VAL A 171 1.33 25.26 -4.21
N ILE A 172 0.38 24.35 -4.39
CA ILE A 172 0.43 23.31 -5.41
C ILE A 172 -0.80 23.39 -6.31
N LEU A 173 -0.58 23.33 -7.62
CA LEU A 173 -1.64 23.31 -8.61
C LEU A 173 -2.09 21.87 -8.83
N ILE A 174 -3.39 21.63 -8.81
CA ILE A 174 -3.99 20.29 -9.01
C ILE A 174 -5.18 20.42 -9.96
N PRO A 175 -5.18 19.74 -11.13
CA PRO A 175 -6.34 19.74 -12.02
C PRO A 175 -7.58 19.16 -11.38
N ALA A 176 -8.76 19.68 -11.75
CA ALA A 176 -10.06 19.18 -11.28
C ALA A 176 -10.29 17.71 -11.66
N SER A 177 -9.64 17.22 -12.72
CA SER A 177 -9.67 15.82 -13.17
C SER A 177 -8.73 14.89 -12.38
N ALA A 178 -8.00 15.40 -11.38
CA ALA A 178 -7.10 14.58 -10.59
C ALA A 178 -7.86 13.61 -9.66
N HIS A 179 -7.21 12.50 -9.31
CA HIS A 179 -7.75 11.58 -8.33
C HIS A 179 -7.87 12.23 -6.95
N GLY A 180 -8.89 11.87 -6.18
CA GLY A 180 -9.16 12.45 -4.85
C GLY A 180 -8.01 12.31 -3.83
N THR A 181 -7.11 11.34 -4.02
CA THR A 181 -5.90 11.22 -3.19
C THR A 181 -4.91 12.36 -3.39
N ASN A 182 -4.88 12.98 -4.58
CA ASN A 182 -3.94 14.07 -4.88
C ASN A 182 -4.14 15.27 -3.93
N PRO A 183 -5.34 15.87 -3.86
CA PRO A 183 -5.57 16.96 -2.90
C PRO A 183 -5.46 16.49 -1.45
N ALA A 184 -5.86 15.25 -1.12
CA ALA A 184 -5.73 14.73 0.23
C ALA A 184 -4.25 14.64 0.67
N SER A 185 -3.38 14.08 -0.15
CA SER A 185 -1.94 13.98 0.11
C SER A 185 -1.29 15.37 0.20
N ALA A 186 -1.70 16.32 -0.65
CA ALA A 186 -1.21 17.70 -0.62
C ALA A 186 -1.60 18.41 0.70
N ALA A 187 -2.86 18.25 1.14
CA ALA A 187 -3.32 18.79 2.41
C ALA A 187 -2.55 18.19 3.60
N MET A 188 -2.33 16.87 3.61
CA MET A 188 -1.52 16.19 4.62
C MET A 188 -0.08 16.70 4.65
N ALA A 189 0.50 17.02 3.50
CA ALA A 189 1.83 17.63 3.41
C ALA A 189 1.85 19.12 3.83
N GLY A 190 0.71 19.71 4.20
CA GLY A 190 0.58 21.10 4.60
C GLY A 190 0.72 22.10 3.46
N MET A 191 0.33 21.68 2.24
CA MET A 191 0.31 22.53 1.05
C MET A 191 -1.07 23.19 0.86
N LYS A 192 -1.06 24.38 0.25
CA LYS A 192 -2.27 25.08 -0.20
C LYS A 192 -2.60 24.60 -1.62
N ILE A 193 -3.80 24.10 -1.80
CA ILE A 193 -4.25 23.56 -3.08
C ILE A 193 -4.92 24.65 -3.89
N VAL A 194 -4.49 24.82 -5.13
CA VAL A 194 -5.15 25.65 -6.12
C VAL A 194 -5.61 24.74 -7.27
N THR A 195 -6.92 24.66 -7.45
CA THR A 195 -7.51 23.78 -8.45
C THR A 195 -7.43 24.44 -9.84
N VAL A 196 -6.91 23.71 -10.81
CA VAL A 196 -6.89 24.09 -12.22
C VAL A 196 -8.11 23.51 -12.93
N ALA A 197 -8.79 24.31 -13.74
CA ALA A 197 -9.97 23.89 -14.49
C ALA A 197 -9.61 22.83 -15.56
N CYS A 198 -10.63 22.12 -16.02
CA CYS A 198 -10.57 21.26 -17.20
C CYS A 198 -11.49 21.80 -18.29
N ASP A 199 -11.14 21.54 -19.53
CA ASP A 199 -11.97 21.88 -20.68
C ASP A 199 -13.19 20.94 -20.82
N ALA A 200 -14.06 21.18 -21.77
CA ALA A 200 -15.25 20.37 -22.02
C ALA A 200 -14.94 18.92 -22.46
N LYS A 201 -13.71 18.63 -22.85
CA LYS A 201 -13.23 17.28 -23.23
C LYS A 201 -12.51 16.56 -22.08
N GLY A 202 -12.33 17.23 -20.95
CA GLY A 202 -11.68 16.69 -19.78
C GLY A 202 -10.15 16.87 -19.75
N ASN A 203 -9.58 17.60 -20.71
CA ASN A 203 -8.16 17.98 -20.68
C ASN A 203 -7.94 19.11 -19.66
N ILE A 204 -6.72 19.25 -19.19
CA ILE A 204 -6.32 20.40 -18.37
C ILE A 204 -6.47 21.69 -19.20
N ASP A 205 -7.18 22.69 -18.65
CA ASP A 205 -7.24 24.01 -19.24
C ASP A 205 -5.89 24.71 -19.07
N VAL A 206 -5.12 24.76 -20.16
CA VAL A 206 -3.75 25.28 -20.17
C VAL A 206 -3.72 26.78 -19.91
N ASP A 207 -4.75 27.52 -20.31
CA ASP A 207 -4.81 28.98 -20.10
C ASP A 207 -5.13 29.29 -18.62
N ASP A 208 -6.02 28.53 -17.99
CA ASP A 208 -6.26 28.60 -16.55
C ASP A 208 -5.00 28.17 -15.76
N LEU A 209 -4.31 27.10 -16.22
CA LEU A 209 -3.07 26.65 -15.61
C LEU A 209 -2.01 27.75 -15.62
N LYS A 210 -1.80 28.43 -16.75
CA LYS A 210 -0.84 29.53 -16.87
C LYS A 210 -1.22 30.71 -15.96
N THR A 211 -2.49 31.11 -16.00
CA THR A 211 -2.99 32.19 -15.16
C THR A 211 -2.72 31.92 -13.68
N LYS A 212 -3.06 30.75 -13.20
CA LYS A 212 -2.83 30.38 -11.80
C LYS A 212 -1.37 30.21 -11.43
N ALA A 213 -0.55 29.73 -12.36
CA ALA A 213 0.88 29.65 -12.15
C ALA A 213 1.53 31.05 -12.01
N GLU A 214 1.07 32.02 -12.78
CA GLU A 214 1.51 33.41 -12.69
C GLU A 214 1.01 34.08 -11.42
N GLU A 215 -0.26 33.94 -11.06
CA GLU A 215 -0.87 34.47 -9.83
C GLU A 215 -0.13 34.00 -8.57
N HIS A 216 0.30 32.74 -8.55
CA HIS A 216 0.95 32.12 -7.42
C HIS A 216 2.48 31.97 -7.57
N ALA A 217 3.10 32.60 -8.57
CA ALA A 217 4.50 32.40 -8.93
C ALA A 217 5.48 32.48 -7.75
N SER A 218 5.22 33.37 -6.79
CA SER A 218 6.06 33.54 -5.61
C SER A 218 5.94 32.40 -4.60
N GLU A 219 4.77 31.79 -4.48
CA GLU A 219 4.46 30.75 -3.50
C GLU A 219 4.38 29.34 -4.11
N LEU A 220 4.44 29.24 -5.43
CA LEU A 220 4.27 27.97 -6.17
C LEU A 220 5.42 27.01 -5.86
N CYS A 221 5.06 25.79 -5.42
CA CYS A 221 6.02 24.72 -5.16
C CYS A 221 5.95 23.57 -6.18
N GLY A 222 4.83 23.41 -6.89
CA GLY A 222 4.70 22.31 -7.87
C GLY A 222 3.33 22.22 -8.52
N LEU A 223 3.26 21.30 -9.47
CA LEU A 223 2.04 20.84 -10.15
C LEU A 223 1.91 19.34 -9.93
N MET A 224 0.72 18.88 -9.57
CA MET A 224 0.45 17.47 -9.36
C MET A 224 -0.63 17.00 -10.36
N VAL A 225 -0.26 16.09 -11.24
CA VAL A 225 -1.10 15.60 -12.34
C VAL A 225 -1.32 14.11 -12.21
N THR A 226 -2.56 13.68 -12.46
CA THR A 226 -2.90 12.25 -12.62
C THR A 226 -2.94 11.90 -14.10
N TYR A 227 -2.21 10.88 -14.52
CA TYR A 227 -2.06 10.50 -15.91
C TYR A 227 -2.19 8.98 -16.11
N PRO A 228 -3.20 8.47 -16.83
CA PRO A 228 -4.35 9.22 -17.34
C PRO A 228 -5.18 9.85 -16.23
N SER A 229 -5.96 10.90 -16.59
CA SER A 229 -6.87 11.56 -15.65
C SER A 229 -8.02 10.64 -15.20
N THR A 230 -8.80 11.06 -14.19
CA THR A 230 -10.00 10.30 -13.78
C THR A 230 -11.08 10.24 -14.88
N HIS A 231 -10.97 11.08 -15.88
CA HIS A 231 -11.81 11.03 -17.09
C HIS A 231 -11.27 10.09 -18.16
N GLY A 232 -10.13 9.42 -17.91
CA GLY A 232 -9.48 8.55 -18.88
C GLY A 232 -8.73 9.30 -20.00
N VAL A 233 -8.44 10.57 -19.80
CA VAL A 233 -7.78 11.43 -20.78
C VAL A 233 -6.26 11.33 -20.61
N PHE A 234 -5.56 11.12 -21.71
CA PHE A 234 -4.13 11.33 -21.85
C PHE A 234 -3.91 12.70 -22.48
N GLU A 235 -3.30 13.59 -21.73
CA GLU A 235 -3.00 14.94 -22.20
C GLU A 235 -2.04 14.90 -23.41
N SER A 236 -2.23 15.75 -24.37
CA SER A 236 -1.45 15.81 -25.63
C SER A 236 -0.57 17.06 -25.69
#